data_e18d1166a1f91941314b9113f155fdb1
#
_entry.id   e18d1166a1f91941314b9113f155fdb1
#
_cell.length_a   1.000
_cell.length_b   1.000
_cell.length_c   1.000
_cell.angle_alpha   90.00
_cell.angle_beta   90.00
_cell.angle_gamma   90.00
#
_symmetry.space_group_name_H-M   'P 1'
#
loop_
_entity.id
_entity.type
_entity.pdbx_description
1 polymer ?
#
loop_
_entity_poly.entity_id
_entity_poly.type
_entity_poly.pdbx_seq_one_letter_code
_entity_poly.pdbx_strand_id
1 'polypeptide(L)'
;KFLKEGATVVLTASSQTSADKAVAQLQEKYPEATVAGISPNLSSLDSVRNAFREATEKYGCVDILVNNAGVSESTPFTEYTEETFDKVMDLNVKGVFNATRAASECMIAKGQGVILSTSSMVSIYGQPSGFAYPASKFAVNGLTVSLARELGPKGIRVNAVAPGITLTDMMKAVPKEVIDPLIKQIPLRRLGQPEDIANAFVFLASDEASYITGVVLSVDGMART
;
A
#
# COMPACT_ATOMS: atom_id res chain seq x y z
N LYS A 1 -8.96 6.61 -7.14
CA LYS A 1 -8.27 7.54 -8.03
C LYS A 1 -7.91 6.84 -9.35
N PHE A 2 -7.28 5.66 -9.37
CA PHE A 2 -6.92 4.93 -10.61
C PHE A 2 -8.12 4.74 -11.56
N LEU A 3 -9.32 4.40 -11.05
CA LEU A 3 -10.54 4.32 -11.88
C LEU A 3 -10.88 5.63 -12.59
N LYS A 4 -10.60 6.78 -11.94
CA LYS A 4 -10.80 8.11 -12.56
C LYS A 4 -9.83 8.38 -13.70
N GLU A 5 -8.68 7.73 -13.66
CA GLU A 5 -7.64 7.83 -14.71
C GLU A 5 -7.82 6.75 -15.80
N GLY A 6 -8.95 6.02 -15.77
CA GLY A 6 -9.30 5.03 -16.81
C GLY A 6 -8.68 3.64 -16.61
N ALA A 7 -8.07 3.37 -15.46
CA ALA A 7 -7.49 2.05 -15.21
C ALA A 7 -8.56 0.99 -14.95
N THR A 8 -8.32 -0.25 -15.43
CA THR A 8 -8.98 -1.44 -14.90
C THR A 8 -8.38 -1.75 -13.54
N VAL A 9 -9.22 -1.92 -12.51
CA VAL A 9 -8.77 -2.13 -11.12
C VAL A 9 -9.22 -3.48 -10.59
N VAL A 10 -8.27 -4.32 -10.21
CA VAL A 10 -8.53 -5.52 -9.40
C VAL A 10 -8.10 -5.21 -7.97
N LEU A 11 -9.08 -5.08 -7.06
CA LEU A 11 -8.82 -4.82 -5.65
C LEU A 11 -8.74 -6.10 -4.83
N THR A 12 -7.95 -6.07 -3.75
CA THR A 12 -7.89 -7.16 -2.79
C THR A 12 -8.56 -6.76 -1.47
N ALA A 13 -9.19 -7.71 -0.79
CA ALA A 13 -9.78 -7.54 0.53
C ALA A 13 -9.52 -8.77 1.41
N SER A 14 -9.76 -8.65 2.72
CA SER A 14 -9.57 -9.73 3.70
C SER A 14 -10.59 -10.86 3.57
N SER A 15 -11.70 -10.64 2.86
CA SER A 15 -12.71 -11.64 2.52
C SER A 15 -13.38 -11.31 1.20
N GLN A 16 -13.94 -12.34 0.53
CA GLN A 16 -14.66 -12.13 -0.73
C GLN A 16 -15.89 -11.24 -0.53
N THR A 17 -16.61 -11.37 0.57
CA THR A 17 -17.74 -10.49 0.91
C THR A 17 -17.33 -9.03 0.98
N SER A 18 -16.16 -8.73 1.57
CA SER A 18 -15.64 -7.37 1.63
C SER A 18 -15.19 -6.86 0.26
N ALA A 19 -14.59 -7.73 -0.56
CA ALA A 19 -14.23 -7.42 -1.93
C ALA A 19 -15.46 -7.08 -2.77
N ASP A 20 -16.49 -7.92 -2.73
CA ASP A 20 -17.73 -7.75 -3.48
C ASP A 20 -18.46 -6.45 -3.09
N LYS A 21 -18.51 -6.15 -1.79
CA LYS A 21 -19.07 -4.88 -1.28
C LYS A 21 -18.33 -3.66 -1.83
N ALA A 22 -16.99 -3.71 -1.82
CA ALA A 22 -16.16 -2.62 -2.33
C ALA A 22 -16.34 -2.45 -3.85
N VAL A 23 -16.42 -3.56 -4.61
CA VAL A 23 -16.71 -3.54 -6.04
C VAL A 23 -18.06 -2.89 -6.32
N ALA A 24 -19.12 -3.30 -5.61
CA ALA A 24 -20.46 -2.75 -5.79
C ALA A 24 -20.49 -1.21 -5.56
N GLN A 25 -19.85 -0.73 -4.49
CA GLN A 25 -19.75 0.70 -4.20
C GLN A 25 -18.97 1.47 -5.28
N LEU A 26 -17.89 0.88 -5.81
CA LEU A 26 -17.11 1.49 -6.87
C LEU A 26 -17.86 1.48 -8.20
N GLN A 27 -18.57 0.41 -8.51
CA GLN A 27 -19.38 0.29 -9.73
C GLN A 27 -20.54 1.29 -9.73
N GLU A 28 -21.20 1.51 -8.57
CA GLU A 28 -22.24 2.55 -8.42
C GLU A 28 -21.66 3.95 -8.70
N LYS A 29 -20.47 4.22 -8.18
CA LYS A 29 -19.81 5.54 -8.33
C LYS A 29 -19.19 5.76 -9.70
N TYR A 30 -18.75 4.71 -10.37
CA TYR A 30 -18.07 4.69 -11.66
C TYR A 30 -18.67 3.60 -12.57
N PRO A 31 -19.89 3.79 -13.12
CA PRO A 31 -20.62 2.75 -13.85
C PRO A 31 -19.86 2.16 -15.04
N GLU A 32 -19.09 3.01 -15.74
CA GLU A 32 -18.33 2.61 -16.94
C GLU A 32 -16.96 2.02 -16.64
N ALA A 33 -16.53 2.03 -15.37
CA ALA A 33 -15.21 1.54 -15.01
C ALA A 33 -15.18 0.01 -14.85
N THR A 34 -14.09 -0.61 -15.27
CA THR A 34 -13.85 -2.03 -15.02
C THR A 34 -13.21 -2.22 -13.65
N VAL A 35 -13.94 -2.83 -12.73
CA VAL A 35 -13.48 -3.12 -11.37
C VAL A 35 -13.84 -4.55 -10.98
N ALA A 36 -12.91 -5.24 -10.31
CA ALA A 36 -13.09 -6.59 -9.79
C ALA A 36 -12.49 -6.70 -8.38
N GLY A 37 -12.93 -7.69 -7.62
CA GLY A 37 -12.48 -7.95 -6.27
C GLY A 37 -12.05 -9.41 -6.08
N ILE A 38 -10.94 -9.60 -5.39
CA ILE A 38 -10.39 -10.90 -5.02
C ILE A 38 -10.00 -10.91 -3.54
N SER A 39 -9.88 -12.09 -2.94
CA SER A 39 -9.52 -12.19 -1.51
C SER A 39 -8.45 -13.26 -1.24
N PRO A 40 -7.24 -13.14 -1.83
CA PRO A 40 -6.18 -14.09 -1.56
C PRO A 40 -5.66 -13.97 -0.12
N ASN A 41 -5.19 -15.08 0.44
CA ASN A 41 -4.37 -15.02 1.65
C ASN A 41 -3.00 -14.45 1.28
N LEU A 42 -2.76 -13.17 1.62
CA LEU A 42 -1.52 -12.47 1.28
C LEU A 42 -0.28 -13.08 1.96
N SER A 43 -0.43 -13.81 3.08
CA SER A 43 0.67 -14.50 3.74
C SER A 43 1.08 -15.82 3.05
N SER A 44 0.33 -16.26 2.02
CA SER A 44 0.60 -17.47 1.23
C SER A 44 0.94 -17.11 -0.22
N LEU A 45 2.17 -17.41 -0.64
CA LEU A 45 2.62 -17.15 -2.02
C LEU A 45 1.75 -17.89 -3.05
N ASP A 46 1.39 -19.14 -2.78
CA ASP A 46 0.57 -19.93 -3.70
C ASP A 46 -0.85 -19.38 -3.84
N SER A 47 -1.46 -18.93 -2.73
CA SER A 47 -2.76 -18.25 -2.76
C SER A 47 -2.71 -16.98 -3.62
N VAL A 48 -1.67 -16.17 -3.42
CA VAL A 48 -1.47 -14.93 -4.18
C VAL A 48 -1.21 -15.22 -5.66
N ARG A 49 -0.33 -16.17 -5.99
CA ARG A 49 -0.05 -16.55 -7.38
C ARG A 49 -1.28 -17.04 -8.13
N ASN A 50 -2.10 -17.87 -7.48
CA ASN A 50 -3.35 -18.38 -8.08
C ASN A 50 -4.30 -17.22 -8.40
N ALA A 51 -4.53 -16.31 -7.44
CA ALA A 51 -5.39 -15.16 -7.64
C ALA A 51 -4.86 -14.18 -8.71
N PHE A 52 -3.54 -13.97 -8.77
CA PHE A 52 -2.93 -13.13 -9.82
C PHE A 52 -3.00 -13.79 -11.19
N ARG A 53 -2.85 -15.12 -11.28
CA ARG A 53 -3.02 -15.84 -12.54
C ARG A 53 -4.45 -15.69 -13.07
N GLU A 54 -5.47 -15.95 -12.25
CA GLU A 54 -6.87 -15.77 -12.63
C GLU A 54 -7.18 -14.32 -13.07
N ALA A 55 -6.66 -13.34 -12.34
CA ALA A 55 -6.80 -11.94 -12.72
C ALA A 55 -6.10 -11.63 -14.05
N THR A 56 -4.91 -12.17 -14.28
CA THR A 56 -4.13 -11.98 -15.52
C THR A 56 -4.82 -12.63 -16.72
N GLU A 57 -5.39 -13.82 -16.57
CA GLU A 57 -6.16 -14.50 -17.61
C GLU A 57 -7.37 -13.68 -18.04
N LYS A 58 -8.01 -12.97 -17.12
CA LYS A 58 -9.24 -12.22 -17.38
C LYS A 58 -9.01 -10.78 -17.82
N TYR A 59 -8.01 -10.12 -17.26
CA TYR A 59 -7.79 -8.66 -17.42
C TYR A 59 -6.45 -8.30 -18.06
N GLY A 60 -5.62 -9.28 -18.36
CA GLY A 60 -4.26 -9.06 -18.85
C GLY A 60 -3.23 -8.90 -17.75
N CYS A 61 -1.98 -8.70 -18.15
CA CYS A 61 -0.86 -8.51 -17.22
C CYS A 61 -1.09 -7.29 -16.32
N VAL A 62 -0.69 -7.43 -15.06
CA VAL A 62 -0.70 -6.32 -14.10
C VAL A 62 0.38 -5.30 -14.49
N ASP A 63 -0.02 -4.10 -14.90
CA ASP A 63 0.89 -3.00 -15.22
C ASP A 63 1.37 -2.26 -13.97
N ILE A 64 0.48 -2.13 -12.99
CA ILE A 64 0.72 -1.38 -11.74
C ILE A 64 0.28 -2.24 -10.57
N LEU A 65 1.20 -2.55 -9.65
CA LEU A 65 0.90 -3.16 -8.37
C LEU A 65 0.95 -2.09 -7.27
N VAL A 66 -0.10 -2.02 -6.44
CA VAL A 66 -0.11 -1.19 -5.22
C VAL A 66 -0.23 -2.09 -3.99
N ASN A 67 0.85 -2.30 -3.28
CA ASN A 67 0.90 -2.98 -2.00
C ASN A 67 0.42 -2.03 -0.88
N ASN A 68 -0.88 -2.01 -0.63
CA ASN A 68 -1.49 -1.13 0.38
C ASN A 68 -2.02 -1.88 1.61
N ALA A 69 -2.31 -3.18 1.48
CA ALA A 69 -2.78 -3.98 2.60
C ALA A 69 -1.78 -3.97 3.76
N GLY A 70 -2.29 -3.80 4.98
CA GLY A 70 -1.45 -3.78 6.17
C GLY A 70 -2.26 -3.61 7.44
N VAL A 71 -1.65 -3.93 8.56
CA VAL A 71 -2.17 -3.71 9.91
C VAL A 71 -1.21 -2.84 10.70
N SER A 72 -1.76 -2.02 11.58
CA SER A 72 -1.02 -1.28 12.59
C SER A 72 -1.44 -1.76 13.97
N GLU A 73 -0.59 -1.57 14.95
CA GLU A 73 -0.87 -1.87 16.34
C GLU A 73 -0.06 -0.92 17.25
N SER A 74 -0.42 -0.86 18.51
CA SER A 74 0.19 0.03 19.50
C SER A 74 0.44 -0.66 20.85
N THR A 75 0.59 -1.98 20.85
CA THR A 75 0.84 -2.77 22.06
C THR A 75 2.22 -2.42 22.63
N PRO A 76 2.33 -2.13 23.94
CA PRO A 76 3.62 -1.91 24.59
C PRO A 76 4.55 -3.12 24.45
N PHE A 77 5.87 -2.88 24.35
CA PHE A 77 6.84 -3.95 24.14
C PHE A 77 6.76 -5.08 25.18
N THR A 78 6.52 -4.73 26.44
CA THR A 78 6.43 -5.70 27.56
C THR A 78 5.19 -6.60 27.51
N GLU A 79 4.18 -6.21 26.73
CA GLU A 79 2.93 -6.96 26.55
C GLU A 79 2.85 -7.60 25.17
N TYR A 80 3.91 -7.45 24.35
CA TYR A 80 3.93 -7.90 22.97
C TYR A 80 4.10 -9.40 22.88
N THR A 81 3.25 -10.07 22.11
CA THR A 81 3.32 -11.51 21.88
C THR A 81 3.97 -11.84 20.54
N GLU A 82 4.57 -13.02 20.43
CA GLU A 82 5.10 -13.56 19.18
C GLU A 82 4.01 -13.62 18.09
N GLU A 83 2.79 -14.04 18.46
CA GLU A 83 1.64 -14.08 17.55
C GLU A 83 1.30 -12.68 16.96
N THR A 84 1.34 -11.64 17.79
CA THR A 84 1.10 -10.25 17.32
C THR A 84 2.21 -9.82 16.39
N PHE A 85 3.47 -10.15 16.71
CA PHE A 85 4.61 -9.85 15.86
C PHE A 85 4.48 -10.56 14.50
N ASP A 86 4.23 -11.86 14.49
CA ASP A 86 4.07 -12.64 13.27
C ASP A 86 2.93 -12.11 12.40
N LYS A 87 1.79 -11.80 12.99
CA LYS A 87 0.65 -11.22 12.27
C LYS A 87 1.01 -9.92 11.54
N VAL A 88 1.76 -9.04 12.19
CA VAL A 88 2.19 -7.77 11.56
C VAL A 88 3.20 -8.04 10.45
N MET A 89 4.22 -8.88 10.70
CA MET A 89 5.27 -9.17 9.73
C MET A 89 4.74 -9.97 8.55
N ASP A 90 3.88 -10.95 8.78
CA ASP A 90 3.27 -11.76 7.73
C ASP A 90 2.44 -10.92 6.75
N LEU A 91 1.65 -9.99 7.25
CA LEU A 91 0.84 -9.16 6.34
C LEU A 91 1.67 -8.01 5.74
N ASN A 92 2.39 -7.25 6.58
CA ASN A 92 3.01 -6.01 6.14
C ASN A 92 4.30 -6.21 5.35
N VAL A 93 5.00 -7.33 5.54
CA VAL A 93 6.28 -7.62 4.87
C VAL A 93 6.16 -8.79 3.92
N LYS A 94 5.77 -9.97 4.41
CA LYS A 94 5.63 -11.18 3.59
C LYS A 94 4.51 -11.02 2.55
N GLY A 95 3.39 -10.36 2.90
CA GLY A 95 2.33 -10.03 1.96
C GLY A 95 2.81 -9.15 0.81
N VAL A 96 3.62 -8.13 1.11
CA VAL A 96 4.26 -7.26 0.10
C VAL A 96 5.20 -8.07 -0.80
N PHE A 97 6.03 -8.93 -0.22
CA PHE A 97 6.90 -9.83 -0.98
C PHE A 97 6.08 -10.74 -1.91
N ASN A 98 5.06 -11.43 -1.39
CA ASN A 98 4.25 -12.38 -2.16
C ASN A 98 3.53 -11.71 -3.35
N ALA A 99 2.89 -10.56 -3.13
CA ALA A 99 2.21 -9.83 -4.20
C ALA A 99 3.20 -9.28 -5.24
N THR A 100 4.32 -8.73 -4.78
CA THR A 100 5.39 -8.26 -5.67
C THR A 100 5.97 -9.40 -6.51
N ARG A 101 6.22 -10.57 -5.91
CA ARG A 101 6.73 -11.74 -6.60
C ARG A 101 5.76 -12.23 -7.67
N ALA A 102 4.46 -12.28 -7.37
CA ALA A 102 3.44 -12.72 -8.33
C ALA A 102 3.27 -11.73 -9.50
N ALA A 103 3.18 -10.43 -9.20
CA ALA A 103 3.04 -9.39 -10.23
C ALA A 103 4.28 -9.28 -11.12
N SER A 104 5.48 -9.40 -10.55
CA SER A 104 6.74 -9.24 -11.30
C SER A 104 6.94 -10.30 -12.38
N GLU A 105 6.29 -11.46 -12.32
CA GLU A 105 6.42 -12.52 -13.31
C GLU A 105 5.97 -12.03 -14.71
N CYS A 106 4.77 -11.47 -14.80
CA CYS A 106 4.29 -10.94 -16.08
C CYS A 106 4.94 -9.59 -16.44
N MET A 107 5.26 -8.73 -15.48
CA MET A 107 5.95 -7.47 -15.73
C MET A 107 7.33 -7.69 -16.36
N ILE A 108 8.09 -8.67 -15.86
CA ILE A 108 9.41 -9.03 -16.40
C ILE A 108 9.28 -9.56 -17.84
N ALA A 109 8.29 -10.43 -18.08
CA ALA A 109 8.05 -10.95 -19.44
C ALA A 109 7.66 -9.83 -20.43
N LYS A 110 6.94 -8.81 -19.95
CA LYS A 110 6.53 -7.63 -20.72
C LYS A 110 7.67 -6.60 -20.88
N GLY A 111 8.67 -6.62 -20.00
CA GLY A 111 9.74 -5.60 -19.94
C GLY A 111 9.27 -4.24 -19.42
N GLN A 112 8.16 -4.18 -18.71
CA GLN A 112 7.57 -2.95 -18.18
C GLN A 112 6.67 -3.23 -16.98
N GLY A 113 6.71 -2.34 -15.98
CA GLY A 113 5.82 -2.42 -14.81
C GLY A 113 6.12 -1.36 -13.76
N VAL A 114 5.17 -1.16 -12.86
CA VAL A 114 5.33 -0.27 -11.72
C VAL A 114 4.86 -0.97 -10.45
N ILE A 115 5.72 -1.02 -9.45
CA ILE A 115 5.42 -1.56 -8.13
C ILE A 115 5.49 -0.43 -7.11
N LEU A 116 4.38 -0.23 -6.40
CA LEU A 116 4.23 0.81 -5.39
C LEU A 116 3.87 0.18 -4.05
N SER A 117 4.42 0.68 -2.96
CA SER A 117 4.14 0.16 -1.62
C SER A 117 3.75 1.27 -0.67
N THR A 118 2.81 0.99 0.24
CA THR A 118 2.46 1.89 1.34
C THR A 118 3.43 1.68 2.50
N SER A 119 4.35 2.62 2.68
CA SER A 119 5.19 2.75 3.85
C SER A 119 4.46 3.56 4.94
N SER A 120 5.15 4.36 5.72
CA SER A 120 4.59 5.26 6.73
C SER A 120 5.66 6.24 7.20
N MET A 121 5.24 7.39 7.74
CA MET A 121 6.15 8.30 8.45
C MET A 121 6.90 7.60 9.60
N VAL A 122 6.30 6.60 10.24
CA VAL A 122 6.93 5.85 11.33
C VAL A 122 8.07 4.95 10.85
N SER A 123 8.22 4.72 9.54
CA SER A 123 9.39 4.06 8.95
C SER A 123 10.64 4.95 8.93
N ILE A 124 10.54 6.18 9.41
CA ILE A 124 11.64 7.14 9.48
C ILE A 124 11.92 7.51 10.94
N TYR A 125 10.86 7.69 11.75
CA TYR A 125 10.96 8.22 13.11
C TYR A 125 10.62 7.20 14.20
N GLY A 126 10.05 6.03 13.85
CA GLY A 126 9.49 5.09 14.83
C GLY A 126 8.17 5.57 15.40
N GLN A 127 7.75 4.93 16.49
CA GLN A 127 6.58 5.34 17.29
C GLN A 127 6.79 4.94 18.76
N PRO A 128 6.05 5.55 19.71
CA PRO A 128 6.27 5.31 21.15
C PRO A 128 5.92 3.90 21.63
N SER A 129 4.99 3.20 20.97
CA SER A 129 4.60 1.81 21.27
C SER A 129 4.16 1.09 20.01
N GLY A 130 4.12 -0.26 20.03
CA GLY A 130 3.80 -1.06 18.84
C GLY A 130 4.95 -1.10 17.85
N PHE A 131 6.11 -1.56 18.27
CA PHE A 131 7.38 -1.52 17.53
C PHE A 131 7.37 -2.32 16.23
N ALA A 132 6.56 -3.39 16.12
CA ALA A 132 6.55 -4.23 14.94
C ALA A 132 5.97 -3.51 13.71
N TYR A 133 5.01 -2.61 13.92
CA TYR A 133 4.49 -1.81 12.80
C TYR A 133 5.57 -0.91 12.17
N PRO A 134 6.29 -0.03 12.90
CA PRO A 134 7.43 0.69 12.33
C PRO A 134 8.47 -0.24 11.72
N ALA A 135 8.86 -1.32 12.41
CA ALA A 135 9.85 -2.28 11.90
C ALA A 135 9.41 -2.85 10.54
N SER A 136 8.13 -3.21 10.39
CA SER A 136 7.59 -3.69 9.12
C SER A 136 7.65 -2.62 8.01
N LYS A 137 7.46 -1.34 8.35
CA LYS A 137 7.51 -0.24 7.38
C LYS A 137 8.95 0.15 7.00
N PHE A 138 9.92 0.01 7.91
CA PHE A 138 11.35 0.05 7.57
C PHE A 138 11.72 -1.10 6.61
N ALA A 139 11.20 -2.31 6.83
CA ALA A 139 11.41 -3.43 5.91
C ALA A 139 10.84 -3.14 4.50
N VAL A 140 9.67 -2.52 4.40
CA VAL A 140 9.09 -2.08 3.11
C VAL A 140 9.99 -1.07 2.41
N ASN A 141 10.61 -0.13 3.14
CA ASN A 141 11.57 0.81 2.56
C ASN A 141 12.81 0.05 2.01
N GLY A 142 13.33 -0.90 2.77
CA GLY A 142 14.45 -1.75 2.34
C GLY A 142 14.12 -2.58 1.09
N LEU A 143 12.93 -3.20 1.06
CA LEU A 143 12.42 -3.91 -0.12
C LEU A 143 12.32 -2.98 -1.33
N THR A 144 11.78 -1.76 -1.15
CA THR A 144 11.62 -0.78 -2.22
C THR A 144 12.96 -0.45 -2.89
N VAL A 145 13.98 -0.10 -2.10
CA VAL A 145 15.30 0.28 -2.63
C VAL A 145 15.99 -0.90 -3.30
N SER A 146 15.94 -2.09 -2.67
CA SER A 146 16.61 -3.30 -3.19
C SER A 146 15.97 -3.78 -4.48
N LEU A 147 14.63 -3.87 -4.53
CA LEU A 147 13.90 -4.30 -5.71
C LEU A 147 13.97 -3.29 -6.86
N ALA A 148 14.08 -2.00 -6.57
CA ALA A 148 14.32 -0.98 -7.61
C ALA A 148 15.64 -1.21 -8.35
N ARG A 149 16.69 -1.62 -7.63
CA ARG A 149 17.99 -1.97 -8.22
C ARG A 149 17.94 -3.27 -9.04
N GLU A 150 17.26 -4.29 -8.51
CA GLU A 150 17.19 -5.61 -9.14
C GLU A 150 16.26 -5.64 -10.36
N LEU A 151 15.11 -4.95 -10.28
CA LEU A 151 14.08 -4.98 -11.32
C LEU A 151 14.19 -3.83 -12.32
N GLY A 152 14.92 -2.76 -12.00
CA GLY A 152 15.15 -1.64 -12.90
C GLY A 152 15.71 -2.03 -14.26
N PRO A 153 16.75 -2.90 -14.36
CA PRO A 153 17.25 -3.40 -15.65
C PRO A 153 16.22 -4.21 -16.47
N LYS A 154 15.10 -4.60 -15.84
CA LYS A 154 13.99 -5.33 -16.48
C LYS A 154 12.82 -4.40 -16.85
N GLY A 155 13.02 -3.06 -16.79
CA GLY A 155 12.01 -2.07 -17.13
C GLY A 155 10.94 -1.84 -16.04
N ILE A 156 11.20 -2.26 -14.80
CA ILE A 156 10.22 -2.14 -13.71
C ILE A 156 10.68 -1.07 -12.72
N ARG A 157 9.80 -0.09 -12.44
CA ARG A 157 10.02 0.91 -11.40
C ARG A 157 9.42 0.44 -10.07
N VAL A 158 10.13 0.67 -8.98
CA VAL A 158 9.68 0.27 -7.64
C VAL A 158 9.82 1.46 -6.70
N ASN A 159 8.72 1.95 -6.14
CA ASN A 159 8.69 3.09 -5.24
C ASN A 159 7.76 2.84 -4.05
N ALA A 160 7.85 3.66 -3.03
CA ALA A 160 6.94 3.66 -1.90
C ALA A 160 6.40 5.06 -1.61
N VAL A 161 5.21 5.14 -1.05
CA VAL A 161 4.64 6.34 -0.44
C VAL A 161 4.65 6.14 1.07
N ALA A 162 5.13 7.13 1.81
CA ALA A 162 5.13 7.17 3.27
C ALA A 162 4.12 8.21 3.77
N PRO A 163 2.86 7.80 4.03
CA PRO A 163 1.83 8.68 4.55
C PRO A 163 2.15 9.17 5.97
N GLY A 164 1.77 10.41 6.24
CA GLY A 164 1.60 10.92 7.60
C GLY A 164 0.24 10.54 8.20
N ILE A 165 -0.19 11.30 9.20
CA ILE A 165 -1.49 11.10 9.83
C ILE A 165 -2.59 11.45 8.82
N THR A 166 -3.31 10.42 8.36
CA THR A 166 -4.32 10.53 7.29
C THR A 166 -5.72 10.28 7.86
N LEU A 167 -6.68 11.12 7.47
CA LEU A 167 -8.09 11.04 7.92
C LEU A 167 -8.79 9.85 7.27
N THR A 168 -8.56 8.66 7.81
CA THR A 168 -9.28 7.43 7.47
C THR A 168 -10.57 7.31 8.29
N ASP A 169 -11.43 6.35 7.95
CA ASP A 169 -12.65 6.11 8.74
C ASP A 169 -12.33 5.76 10.21
N MET A 170 -11.21 5.10 10.47
CA MET A 170 -10.72 4.85 11.82
C MET A 170 -10.39 6.16 12.55
N MET A 171 -9.76 7.12 11.90
CA MET A 171 -9.42 8.42 12.49
C MET A 171 -10.63 9.32 12.70
N LYS A 172 -11.70 9.17 11.91
CA LYS A 172 -12.96 9.93 12.08
C LYS A 172 -13.66 9.59 13.41
N ALA A 173 -13.40 8.41 13.98
CA ALA A 173 -13.95 7.98 15.27
C ALA A 173 -13.15 8.50 16.48
N VAL A 174 -11.99 9.11 16.26
CA VAL A 174 -11.14 9.65 17.33
C VAL A 174 -11.66 11.02 17.77
N PRO A 175 -11.79 11.28 19.09
CA PRO A 175 -12.25 12.57 19.60
C PRO A 175 -11.39 13.75 19.15
N LYS A 176 -12.02 14.91 18.96
CA LYS A 176 -11.32 16.13 18.50
C LYS A 176 -10.21 16.57 19.45
N GLU A 177 -10.41 16.36 20.74
CA GLU A 177 -9.45 16.69 21.81
C GLU A 177 -8.11 15.95 21.61
N VAL A 178 -8.13 14.78 20.97
CA VAL A 178 -6.93 14.00 20.63
C VAL A 178 -6.36 14.43 19.28
N ILE A 179 -7.22 14.78 18.33
CA ILE A 179 -6.82 15.13 16.96
C ILE A 179 -6.23 16.55 16.89
N ASP A 180 -6.83 17.52 17.58
CA ASP A 180 -6.44 18.94 17.49
C ASP A 180 -4.97 19.20 17.89
N PRO A 181 -4.42 18.58 18.96
CA PRO A 181 -2.99 18.69 19.27
C PRO A 181 -2.09 18.13 18.16
N LEU A 182 -2.49 17.02 17.51
CA LEU A 182 -1.73 16.43 16.40
C LEU A 182 -1.71 17.37 15.20
N ILE A 183 -2.86 17.97 14.85
CA ILE A 183 -2.95 18.95 13.75
C ILE A 183 -2.02 20.14 13.99
N LYS A 184 -1.94 20.63 15.24
CA LYS A 184 -1.07 21.75 15.59
C LYS A 184 0.42 21.46 15.40
N GLN A 185 0.82 20.20 15.47
CA GLN A 185 2.20 19.76 15.24
C GLN A 185 2.52 19.59 13.74
N ILE A 186 1.52 19.39 12.90
CA ILE A 186 1.71 19.26 11.45
C ILE A 186 1.93 20.67 10.85
N PRO A 187 3.07 20.95 10.18
CA PRO A 187 3.33 22.26 9.54
C PRO A 187 2.23 22.71 8.58
N LEU A 188 1.60 21.81 7.82
CA LEU A 188 0.48 22.13 6.93
C LEU A 188 -0.86 22.32 7.68
N ARG A 189 -0.88 22.20 9.03
CA ARG A 189 -2.05 22.48 9.88
C ARG A 189 -3.32 21.72 9.52
N ARG A 190 -3.18 20.55 8.94
CA ARG A 190 -4.28 19.63 8.64
C ARG A 190 -3.81 18.18 8.65
N LEU A 191 -4.73 17.26 8.84
CA LEU A 191 -4.50 15.86 8.52
C LEU A 191 -4.43 15.65 7.00
N GLY A 192 -3.68 14.65 6.56
CA GLY A 192 -3.74 14.17 5.18
C GLY A 192 -5.13 13.63 4.85
N GLN A 193 -5.57 13.79 3.61
CA GLN A 193 -6.76 13.13 3.11
C GLN A 193 -6.35 11.87 2.35
N PRO A 194 -7.20 10.84 2.26
CA PRO A 194 -6.93 9.67 1.41
C PRO A 194 -6.57 10.05 -0.04
N GLU A 195 -7.15 11.13 -0.55
CA GLU A 195 -6.86 11.67 -1.86
C GLU A 195 -5.42 12.21 -2.00
N ASP A 196 -4.84 12.80 -0.95
CA ASP A 196 -3.44 13.25 -0.96
C ASP A 196 -2.50 12.07 -1.25
N ILE A 197 -2.76 10.94 -0.59
CA ILE A 197 -1.99 9.70 -0.77
C ILE A 197 -2.24 9.08 -2.15
N ALA A 198 -3.51 9.01 -2.56
CA ALA A 198 -3.89 8.46 -3.85
C ALA A 198 -3.31 9.25 -5.04
N ASN A 199 -3.18 10.58 -4.92
CA ASN A 199 -2.55 11.41 -5.93
C ASN A 199 -1.07 11.10 -6.09
N ALA A 200 -0.35 10.88 -4.97
CA ALA A 200 1.06 10.48 -5.00
C ALA A 200 1.25 9.10 -5.66
N PHE A 201 0.38 8.14 -5.37
CA PHE A 201 0.40 6.84 -6.04
C PHE A 201 0.16 6.95 -7.55
N VAL A 202 -0.82 7.74 -7.98
CA VAL A 202 -1.11 7.94 -9.42
C VAL A 202 0.07 8.62 -10.11
N PHE A 203 0.66 9.67 -9.51
CA PHE A 203 1.86 10.31 -10.03
C PHE A 203 3.01 9.31 -10.20
N LEU A 204 3.34 8.55 -9.15
CA LEU A 204 4.43 7.56 -9.22
C LEU A 204 4.14 6.41 -10.20
N ALA A 205 2.86 6.13 -10.49
CA ALA A 205 2.46 5.13 -11.47
C ALA A 205 2.58 5.63 -12.92
N SER A 206 2.45 6.93 -13.13
CA SER A 206 2.40 7.55 -14.47
C SER A 206 3.77 7.64 -15.16
N ASP A 207 3.75 7.97 -16.46
CA ASP A 207 4.94 8.21 -17.27
C ASP A 207 5.69 9.49 -16.84
N GLU A 208 5.02 10.43 -16.16
CA GLU A 208 5.66 11.61 -15.57
C GLU A 208 6.72 11.23 -14.52
N ALA A 209 6.59 10.06 -13.89
CA ALA A 209 7.55 9.49 -12.97
C ALA A 209 8.51 8.47 -13.63
N SER A 210 8.67 8.49 -14.95
CA SER A 210 9.45 7.49 -15.71
C SER A 210 10.91 7.35 -15.27
N TYR A 211 11.50 8.39 -14.69
CA TYR A 211 12.88 8.37 -14.18
C TYR A 211 12.96 8.31 -12.64
N ILE A 212 11.82 7.94 -11.97
CA ILE A 212 11.73 7.83 -10.51
C ILE A 212 11.60 6.36 -10.13
N THR A 213 12.64 5.81 -9.48
CA THR A 213 12.64 4.45 -8.91
C THR A 213 13.49 4.41 -7.64
N GLY A 214 13.13 3.56 -6.68
CA GLY A 214 13.81 3.42 -5.40
C GLY A 214 13.50 4.54 -4.39
N VAL A 215 12.52 5.39 -4.66
CA VAL A 215 12.16 6.49 -3.74
C VAL A 215 11.12 6.03 -2.71
N VAL A 216 11.26 6.56 -1.49
CA VAL A 216 10.21 6.56 -0.47
C VAL A 216 9.71 7.99 -0.34
N LEU A 217 8.59 8.29 -0.98
CA LEU A 217 8.01 9.62 -1.05
C LEU A 217 7.17 9.91 0.19
N SER A 218 7.62 10.83 1.04
CA SER A 218 6.82 11.31 2.17
C SER A 218 5.63 12.14 1.69
N VAL A 219 4.43 11.78 2.17
CA VAL A 219 3.18 12.52 1.95
C VAL A 219 2.54 12.72 3.33
N ASP A 220 3.16 13.56 4.13
CA ASP A 220 2.94 13.63 5.58
C ASP A 220 2.69 15.04 6.12
N GLY A 221 2.68 16.06 5.24
CA GLY A 221 2.57 17.45 5.67
C GLY A 221 3.72 17.90 6.59
N MET A 222 4.82 17.14 6.59
CA MET A 222 5.97 17.25 7.49
C MET A 222 5.61 16.94 8.96
N ALA A 223 4.62 16.07 9.20
CA ALA A 223 4.32 15.54 10.52
C ALA A 223 5.49 14.66 10.99
N ARG A 224 6.25 15.18 11.94
CA ARG A 224 7.35 14.47 12.59
C ARG A 224 6.98 14.30 14.06
N THR A 225 6.32 13.21 14.38
CA THR A 225 5.91 12.89 15.76
C THR A 225 6.74 11.76 16.33
#